data_6ee7d21a7f2aabf081c218f7c24a8f18
#
_entry.id   6ee7d21a7f2aabf081c218f7c24a8f18
#
_cell.length_a   1.000
_cell.length_b   1.000
_cell.length_c   1.000
_cell.angle_alpha   90.00
_cell.angle_beta   90.00
_cell.angle_gamma   90.00
#
_symmetry.space_group_name_H-M   'P 1'
#
loop_
_entity.id
_entity.type
_entity.pdbx_description
1 polymer ?
#
loop_
_entity_poly.entity_id
_entity_poly.type
_entity_poly.pdbx_seq_one_letter_code
_entity_poly.pdbx_strand_id
1 'polypeptide(L)'
;YYMNHDIRSPHADDSKEWGQGFLGKFESGFTQGVVGFGLDAYAMLGLKLDGGGGTDGSSILPVSDGNGKAPTSFSSAGAALKIRAFDTELKAGDLFLTNPVIAGGETRMLPQTFRGVSLTNNSFEGWMLEGGQVSFDKPYNQSGMHRLTTTYGDLGDQTTKHLTWAGVSWSG
;
A
#
# COMPACT_ATOMS: atom_id res chain seq x y z
N TYR A 1 4.97 -5.96 16.09
CA TYR A 1 4.33 -4.66 16.26
C TYR A 1 3.30 -4.74 17.38
N TYR A 2 3.39 -3.86 18.34
CA TYR A 2 2.44 -3.76 19.47
C TYR A 2 1.83 -2.36 19.48
N MET A 3 0.53 -2.28 19.57
CA MET A 3 -0.19 -1.04 19.73
C MET A 3 -1.15 -1.15 20.91
N ASN A 4 -1.09 -0.17 21.78
CA ASN A 4 -2.04 0.03 22.88
C ASN A 4 -2.57 1.46 22.77
N HIS A 5 -3.84 1.61 22.54
CA HIS A 5 -4.51 2.91 22.46
C HIS A 5 -5.52 3.00 23.61
N ASP A 6 -5.14 3.69 24.66
CA ASP A 6 -5.99 4.02 25.82
C ASP A 6 -6.71 5.34 25.51
N ILE A 7 -7.99 5.26 25.20
CA ILE A 7 -8.82 6.42 24.89
C ILE A 7 -9.66 6.74 26.14
N ARG A 8 -9.26 7.74 26.89
CA ARG A 8 -9.99 8.25 28.06
C ARG A 8 -11.27 9.01 27.67
N SER A 9 -12.12 8.40 26.86
CA SER A 9 -13.42 8.93 26.47
C SER A 9 -14.51 7.95 26.91
N PRO A 10 -15.61 8.41 27.54
CA PRO A 10 -16.68 7.52 27.97
C PRO A 10 -17.45 6.82 26.84
N HIS A 11 -17.11 7.10 25.58
CA HIS A 11 -17.77 6.56 24.40
C HIS A 11 -16.79 5.91 23.40
N ALA A 12 -15.54 5.66 23.77
CA ALA A 12 -14.57 5.00 22.92
C ALA A 12 -13.91 3.86 23.67
N ASP A 13 -13.86 2.68 23.05
CA ASP A 13 -13.23 1.50 23.60
C ASP A 13 -11.72 1.55 23.43
N ASP A 14 -10.98 1.09 24.43
CA ASP A 14 -9.55 0.90 24.36
C ASP A 14 -9.22 -0.18 23.33
N SER A 15 -8.22 0.07 22.49
CA SER A 15 -7.80 -0.87 21.47
C SER A 15 -6.39 -1.38 21.78
N LYS A 16 -6.27 -2.69 21.84
CA LYS A 16 -5.03 -3.41 22.08
C LYS A 16 -4.78 -4.39 20.94
N GLU A 17 -3.72 -4.19 20.20
CA GLU A 17 -3.37 -5.06 19.08
C GLU A 17 -1.90 -5.47 19.13
N TRP A 18 -1.64 -6.77 19.03
CA TRP A 18 -0.29 -7.31 18.91
C TRP A 18 -0.22 -8.24 17.71
N GLY A 19 0.61 -7.87 16.75
CA GLY A 19 0.76 -8.57 15.50
C GLY A 19 2.21 -8.64 15.02
N GLN A 20 2.47 -9.60 14.14
CA GLN A 20 3.74 -9.75 13.44
C GLN A 20 3.48 -9.78 11.94
N GLY A 21 4.24 -8.99 11.19
CA GLY A 21 4.16 -8.90 9.73
C GLY A 21 5.42 -9.44 9.08
N PHE A 22 5.25 -10.17 7.98
CA PHE A 22 6.30 -10.64 7.10
C PHE A 22 6.05 -10.09 5.71
N LEU A 23 7.09 -9.54 5.10
CA LEU A 23 7.07 -9.01 3.74
C LEU A 23 8.25 -9.60 2.97
N GLY A 24 7.96 -10.38 1.93
CA GLY A 24 8.92 -10.81 0.93
C GLY A 24 8.73 -9.98 -0.34
N LYS A 25 9.82 -9.43 -0.88
CA LYS A 25 9.85 -8.72 -2.17
C LYS A 25 10.83 -9.43 -3.10
N PHE A 26 10.45 -9.54 -4.36
CA PHE A 26 11.31 -9.98 -5.44
C PHE A 26 11.30 -8.90 -6.52
N GLU A 27 12.46 -8.44 -6.90
CA GLU A 27 12.65 -7.45 -7.96
C GLU A 27 13.64 -8.03 -8.97
N SER A 28 13.16 -8.36 -10.17
CA SER A 28 14.05 -8.82 -11.23
C SER A 28 14.91 -7.67 -11.76
N GLY A 29 16.04 -8.00 -12.37
CA GLY A 29 16.69 -7.08 -13.31
C GLY A 29 15.83 -6.88 -14.56
N PHE A 30 16.40 -6.16 -15.53
CA PHE A 30 15.83 -6.00 -16.86
C PHE A 30 16.52 -6.91 -17.87
N THR A 31 15.78 -7.40 -18.85
CA THR A 31 16.37 -8.06 -20.01
C THR A 31 17.33 -7.13 -20.74
N GLN A 32 18.32 -7.70 -21.43
CA GLN A 32 19.24 -6.91 -22.25
C GLN A 32 18.55 -6.43 -23.53
N GLY A 33 18.94 -5.24 -24.00
CA GLY A 33 18.42 -4.63 -25.22
C GLY A 33 18.08 -3.15 -25.02
N VAL A 34 17.67 -2.48 -26.10
CA VAL A 34 17.22 -1.08 -26.08
C VAL A 34 15.96 -0.93 -25.24
N VAL A 35 15.12 -1.96 -25.25
CA VAL A 35 13.96 -2.08 -24.40
C VAL A 35 14.19 -3.28 -23.48
N GLY A 36 14.20 -3.03 -22.17
CA GLY A 36 14.34 -4.04 -21.14
C GLY A 36 12.99 -4.35 -20.47
N PHE A 37 12.78 -5.63 -20.16
CA PHE A 37 11.60 -6.10 -19.45
C PHE A 37 12.00 -6.68 -18.11
N GLY A 38 11.16 -6.52 -17.11
CA GLY A 38 11.36 -7.08 -15.79
C GLY A 38 10.03 -7.32 -15.06
N LEU A 39 10.14 -7.96 -13.90
CA LEU A 39 9.02 -8.33 -13.04
C LEU A 39 9.37 -8.01 -11.60
N ASP A 40 8.46 -7.36 -10.90
CA ASP A 40 8.49 -7.22 -9.45
C ASP A 40 7.34 -8.06 -8.87
N ALA A 41 7.57 -8.71 -7.74
CA ALA A 41 6.54 -9.47 -7.04
C ALA A 41 6.69 -9.32 -5.52
N TYR A 42 5.60 -9.51 -4.79
CA TYR A 42 5.65 -9.52 -3.33
C TYR A 42 4.68 -10.53 -2.74
N ALA A 43 4.97 -10.92 -1.50
CA ALA A 43 4.05 -11.63 -0.64
C ALA A 43 4.10 -11.05 0.76
N MET A 44 2.94 -10.91 1.38
CA MET A 44 2.78 -10.40 2.74
C MET A 44 1.97 -11.37 3.59
N LEU A 45 2.36 -11.50 4.85
CA LEU A 45 1.64 -12.25 5.86
C LEU A 45 1.60 -11.47 7.16
N GLY A 46 0.42 -11.20 7.66
CA GLY A 46 0.18 -10.65 8.99
C GLY A 46 -0.38 -11.74 9.91
N LEU A 47 0.18 -11.86 11.10
CA LEU A 47 -0.25 -12.78 12.13
C LEU A 47 -0.67 -12.00 13.37
N LYS A 48 -1.84 -12.33 13.90
CA LYS A 48 -2.29 -11.88 15.21
C LYS A 48 -1.62 -12.72 16.28
N LEU A 49 -0.87 -12.09 17.17
CA LEU A 49 -0.18 -12.79 18.28
C LEU A 49 -1.04 -12.80 19.54
N ASP A 50 -1.59 -11.66 19.90
CA ASP A 50 -2.56 -11.55 21.00
C ASP A 50 -3.46 -10.34 20.71
N GLY A 51 -4.75 -10.56 20.74
CA GLY A 51 -5.73 -9.53 20.50
C GLY A 51 -6.52 -9.13 21.73
N GLY A 52 -6.18 -9.67 22.91
CA GLY A 52 -7.00 -9.45 24.09
C GLY A 52 -8.50 -9.74 23.86
N GLY A 53 -9.32 -9.68 24.87
CA GLY A 53 -10.77 -9.65 24.69
C GLY A 53 -11.19 -8.30 24.08
N GLY A 54 -11.96 -8.32 23.01
CA GLY A 54 -12.54 -7.10 22.45
C GLY A 54 -11.70 -6.37 21.39
N THR A 55 -10.65 -6.97 20.85
CA THR A 55 -9.89 -6.38 19.76
C THR A 55 -10.60 -6.57 18.43
N ASP A 56 -11.19 -5.53 17.94
CA ASP A 56 -11.96 -5.53 16.68
C ASP A 56 -11.10 -5.23 15.43
N GLY A 57 -9.78 -5.12 15.58
CA GLY A 57 -8.88 -4.92 14.46
C GLY A 57 -9.13 -3.59 13.74
N SER A 58 -8.89 -2.49 14.40
CA SER A 58 -9.10 -1.17 13.78
C SER A 58 -7.81 -0.48 13.34
N SER A 59 -6.65 -1.03 13.68
CA SER A 59 -5.38 -0.36 13.50
C SER A 59 -4.35 -1.15 12.72
N ILE A 60 -3.74 -2.18 13.30
CA ILE A 60 -2.72 -3.00 12.61
C ILE A 60 -3.29 -4.32 12.09
N LEU A 61 -4.39 -4.78 12.67
CA LEU A 61 -5.09 -6.00 12.30
C LEU A 61 -6.34 -5.68 11.47
N PRO A 62 -6.82 -6.62 10.65
CA PRO A 62 -8.06 -6.46 9.90
C PRO A 62 -9.27 -6.29 10.83
N VAL A 63 -10.24 -5.51 10.38
CA VAL A 63 -11.53 -5.38 11.07
C VAL A 63 -12.26 -6.72 11.07
N SER A 64 -12.94 -7.01 12.14
CA SER A 64 -13.72 -8.25 12.32
C SER A 64 -14.92 -8.31 11.38
N ASP A 65 -15.23 -9.52 10.91
CA ASP A 65 -16.44 -9.84 10.13
C ASP A 65 -17.73 -9.89 10.97
N GLY A 66 -17.80 -9.08 12.02
CA GLY A 66 -19.01 -9.00 12.87
C GLY A 66 -18.97 -9.85 14.14
N ASN A 67 -17.88 -10.57 14.42
CA ASN A 67 -17.71 -11.37 15.63
C ASN A 67 -16.94 -10.64 16.76
N GLY A 68 -16.66 -9.36 16.61
CA GLY A 68 -15.90 -8.55 17.58
C GLY A 68 -14.45 -9.00 17.77
N LYS A 69 -13.87 -9.75 16.82
CA LYS A 69 -12.49 -10.23 16.92
C LYS A 69 -11.79 -10.13 15.56
N ALA A 70 -10.61 -9.56 15.52
CA ALA A 70 -9.78 -9.56 14.34
C ALA A 70 -9.38 -10.98 13.92
N PRO A 71 -9.30 -11.28 12.60
CA PRO A 71 -8.79 -12.54 12.09
C PRO A 71 -7.41 -12.89 12.65
N THR A 72 -7.12 -14.18 12.79
CA THR A 72 -5.82 -14.66 13.31
C THR A 72 -4.68 -14.43 12.34
N SER A 73 -4.98 -14.33 11.05
CA SER A 73 -4.00 -14.04 9.99
C SER A 73 -4.67 -13.36 8.81
N PHE A 74 -3.88 -12.61 8.06
CA PHE A 74 -4.25 -12.05 6.76
C PHE A 74 -3.03 -12.03 5.86
N SER A 75 -3.25 -12.17 4.56
CA SER A 75 -2.16 -12.26 3.59
C SER A 75 -2.54 -11.60 2.28
N SER A 76 -1.52 -11.19 1.54
CA SER A 76 -1.69 -10.71 0.17
C SER A 76 -0.45 -11.01 -0.65
N ALA A 77 -0.62 -11.14 -1.95
CA ALA A 77 0.46 -11.23 -2.91
C ALA A 77 0.10 -10.43 -4.15
N GLY A 78 1.11 -9.92 -4.82
CA GLY A 78 0.93 -9.16 -6.04
C GLY A 78 2.19 -9.12 -6.88
N ALA A 79 2.03 -8.63 -8.11
CA ALA A 79 3.13 -8.47 -9.05
C ALA A 79 2.93 -7.26 -9.95
N ALA A 80 4.02 -6.72 -10.48
CA ALA A 80 4.05 -5.67 -11.47
C ALA A 80 5.04 -6.00 -12.58
N LEU A 81 4.62 -5.85 -13.83
CA LEU A 81 5.51 -5.84 -14.98
C LEU A 81 6.22 -4.49 -15.05
N LYS A 82 7.48 -4.50 -15.47
CA LYS A 82 8.24 -3.28 -15.70
C LYS A 82 8.92 -3.31 -17.07
N ILE A 83 8.90 -2.17 -17.70
CA ILE A 83 9.54 -1.95 -19.03
C ILE A 83 10.43 -0.73 -18.88
N ARG A 84 11.66 -0.85 -19.35
CA ARG A 84 12.60 0.27 -19.39
C ARG A 84 13.10 0.49 -20.80
N ALA A 85 13.08 1.72 -21.26
CA ALA A 85 13.71 2.16 -22.50
C ALA A 85 14.41 3.50 -22.22
N PHE A 86 15.70 3.56 -22.53
CA PHE A 86 16.55 4.71 -22.18
C PHE A 86 16.45 5.00 -20.67
N ASP A 87 16.16 6.24 -20.30
CA ASP A 87 16.03 6.70 -18.90
C ASP A 87 14.57 6.70 -18.40
N THR A 88 13.68 6.01 -19.12
CA THR A 88 12.26 5.92 -18.80
C THR A 88 11.90 4.50 -18.34
N GLU A 89 11.23 4.41 -17.21
CA GLU A 89 10.69 3.16 -16.67
C GLU A 89 9.18 3.27 -16.51
N LEU A 90 8.47 2.28 -17.04
CA LEU A 90 7.03 2.08 -16.86
C LEU A 90 6.81 0.83 -16.01
N LYS A 91 6.00 0.94 -14.98
CA LYS A 91 5.51 -0.21 -14.20
C LYS A 91 4.00 -0.31 -14.31
N ALA A 92 3.49 -1.55 -14.38
CA ALA A 92 2.05 -1.83 -14.43
C ALA A 92 1.72 -3.07 -13.59
N GLY A 93 0.77 -2.95 -12.68
CA GLY A 93 0.38 -4.02 -11.76
C GLY A 93 0.18 -3.53 -10.33
N ASP A 94 0.60 -4.32 -9.37
CA ASP A 94 0.52 -4.01 -7.95
C ASP A 94 1.82 -3.32 -7.49
N LEU A 95 1.71 -2.04 -7.16
CA LEU A 95 2.83 -1.12 -6.96
C LEU A 95 2.94 -0.70 -5.48
N PHE A 96 4.18 -0.58 -5.00
CA PHE A 96 4.49 0.19 -3.80
C PHE A 96 4.76 1.63 -4.24
N LEU A 97 3.89 2.54 -3.87
CA LEU A 97 4.01 3.96 -4.23
C LEU A 97 4.18 4.81 -2.98
N THR A 98 5.20 5.65 -3.02
CA THR A 98 5.45 6.69 -2.01
C THR A 98 5.95 7.93 -2.73
N ASN A 99 5.08 8.93 -2.83
CA ASN A 99 5.39 10.22 -3.42
C ASN A 99 4.55 11.32 -2.72
N PRO A 100 4.73 12.60 -3.03
CA PRO A 100 4.01 13.68 -2.36
C PRO A 100 2.47 13.62 -2.47
N VAL A 101 1.93 12.86 -3.43
CA VAL A 101 0.49 12.70 -3.65
C VAL A 101 -0.05 11.41 -3.03
N ILE A 102 0.78 10.35 -3.04
CA ILE A 102 0.39 9.02 -2.56
C ILE A 102 1.40 8.58 -1.50
N ALA A 103 0.92 8.44 -0.27
CA ALA A 103 1.72 7.92 0.84
C ALA A 103 1.22 6.52 1.22
N GLY A 104 2.02 5.51 0.99
CA GLY A 104 1.69 4.09 1.17
C GLY A 104 1.64 3.58 2.61
N GLY A 105 1.47 4.44 3.61
CA GLY A 105 1.27 4.02 5.01
C GLY A 105 2.40 3.18 5.61
N GLU A 106 3.66 3.49 5.31
CA GLU A 106 4.85 2.72 5.73
C GLU A 106 5.04 2.61 7.25
N THR A 107 4.32 3.40 8.02
CA THR A 107 4.36 3.36 9.50
C THR A 107 3.57 2.20 10.11
N ARG A 108 2.89 1.41 9.30
CA ARG A 108 2.07 0.27 9.73
C ARG A 108 2.84 -1.04 9.65
N MET A 109 2.27 -2.10 10.24
CA MET A 109 2.89 -3.44 10.27
C MET A 109 3.19 -4.00 8.87
N LEU A 110 2.28 -3.81 7.91
CA LEU A 110 2.45 -4.13 6.51
C LEU A 110 2.16 -2.89 5.65
N PRO A 111 2.87 -2.68 4.54
CA PRO A 111 2.64 -1.55 3.67
C PRO A 111 1.34 -1.68 2.86
N GLN A 112 0.81 -0.55 2.46
CA GLN A 112 -0.25 -0.44 1.47
C GLN A 112 0.32 -0.67 0.07
N THR A 113 -0.47 -1.25 -0.83
CA THR A 113 -0.11 -1.37 -2.26
C THR A 113 -1.24 -0.83 -3.13
N PHE A 114 -0.88 -0.43 -4.34
CA PHE A 114 -1.80 0.20 -5.29
C PHE A 114 -1.76 -0.54 -6.62
N ARG A 115 -2.91 -0.73 -7.24
CA ARG A 115 -2.98 -1.34 -8.58
C ARG A 115 -3.19 -0.27 -9.63
N GLY A 116 -2.26 -0.22 -10.58
CA GLY A 116 -2.28 0.77 -11.64
C GLY A 116 -1.03 0.76 -12.50
N VAL A 117 -0.68 1.94 -12.98
CA VAL A 117 0.53 2.20 -13.78
C VAL A 117 1.29 3.37 -13.21
N SER A 118 2.61 3.31 -13.28
CA SER A 118 3.51 4.44 -12.96
C SER A 118 4.60 4.55 -14.00
N LEU A 119 5.01 5.78 -14.27
CA LEU A 119 6.09 6.12 -15.18
C LEU A 119 7.07 7.04 -14.47
N THR A 120 8.37 6.75 -14.60
CA THR A 120 9.45 7.62 -14.16
C THR A 120 10.39 7.88 -15.31
N ASN A 121 10.91 9.09 -15.40
CA ASN A 121 11.90 9.49 -16.41
C ASN A 121 13.01 10.30 -15.74
N ASN A 122 14.26 9.89 -16.00
CA ASN A 122 15.48 10.51 -15.48
C ASN A 122 16.39 11.04 -16.61
N SER A 123 15.83 11.38 -17.76
CA SER A 123 16.62 11.85 -18.94
C SER A 123 17.29 13.20 -18.72
N PHE A 124 16.87 13.97 -17.72
CA PHE A 124 17.43 15.28 -17.43
C PHE A 124 18.25 15.22 -16.17
N GLU A 125 19.52 15.61 -16.23
CA GLU A 125 20.44 15.58 -15.11
C GLU A 125 19.90 16.40 -13.92
N GLY A 126 19.85 15.78 -12.74
CA GLY A 126 19.29 16.37 -11.53
C GLY A 126 17.75 16.43 -11.45
N TRP A 127 17.03 16.03 -12.52
CA TRP A 127 15.58 16.05 -12.54
C TRP A 127 15.00 14.65 -12.71
N MET A 128 13.96 14.38 -11.95
CA MET A 128 13.12 13.19 -12.12
C MET A 128 11.69 13.64 -12.43
N LEU A 129 11.14 13.15 -13.52
CA LEU A 129 9.73 13.28 -13.86
C LEU A 129 9.01 11.99 -13.47
N GLU A 130 7.90 12.10 -12.80
CA GLU A 130 7.08 10.95 -12.43
C GLU A 130 5.60 11.20 -12.71
N GLY A 131 4.87 10.14 -12.94
CA GLY A 131 3.41 10.21 -13.07
C GLY A 131 2.80 8.83 -13.12
N GLY A 132 1.48 8.78 -13.00
CA GLY A 132 0.79 7.52 -13.07
C GLY A 132 -0.69 7.62 -12.79
N GLN A 133 -1.31 6.46 -12.78
CA GLN A 133 -2.72 6.30 -12.45
C GLN A 133 -2.95 5.00 -11.70
N VAL A 134 -3.70 5.06 -10.63
CA VAL A 134 -4.13 3.91 -9.84
C VAL A 134 -5.65 3.88 -9.72
N SER A 135 -6.23 2.68 -9.67
CA SER A 135 -7.68 2.49 -9.60
C SER A 135 -8.12 1.70 -8.37
N PHE A 136 -7.20 0.98 -7.76
CA PHE A 136 -7.43 0.17 -6.57
C PHE A 136 -6.29 0.34 -5.58
N ASP A 137 -6.58 0.12 -4.33
CA ASP A 137 -5.60 -0.01 -3.27
C ASP A 137 -5.85 -1.27 -2.44
N LYS A 138 -4.79 -1.78 -1.83
CA LYS A 138 -4.86 -2.75 -0.76
C LYS A 138 -4.43 -2.06 0.52
N PRO A 139 -5.34 -1.77 1.44
CA PRO A 139 -5.00 -1.21 2.73
C PRO A 139 -4.00 -2.09 3.51
N TYR A 140 -3.25 -1.47 4.39
CA TYR A 140 -2.20 -2.12 5.19
C TYR A 140 -2.70 -3.27 6.08
N ASN A 141 -3.97 -3.26 6.45
CA ASN A 141 -4.61 -4.23 7.34
C ASN A 141 -5.67 -5.10 6.65
N GLN A 142 -5.61 -5.26 5.33
CA GLN A 142 -6.55 -6.08 4.58
C GLN A 142 -5.83 -7.00 3.60
N SER A 143 -6.52 -8.06 3.18
CA SER A 143 -5.99 -9.04 2.20
C SER A 143 -6.33 -8.68 0.76
N GLY A 144 -7.43 -7.97 0.53
CA GLY A 144 -7.98 -7.72 -0.80
C GLY A 144 -7.65 -6.34 -1.36
N MET A 145 -7.76 -6.24 -2.69
CA MET A 145 -7.78 -4.97 -3.41
C MET A 145 -9.19 -4.37 -3.37
N HIS A 146 -9.27 -3.09 -3.04
CA HIS A 146 -10.52 -2.33 -2.99
C HIS A 146 -10.45 -1.17 -3.98
N ARG A 147 -11.60 -0.69 -4.42
CA ARG A 147 -11.64 0.57 -5.18
C ARG A 147 -11.18 1.70 -4.27
N LEU A 148 -10.47 2.63 -4.87
CA LEU A 148 -10.08 3.85 -4.15
C LEU A 148 -11.32 4.55 -3.58
N THR A 149 -11.24 4.94 -2.34
CA THR A 149 -12.25 5.76 -1.68
C THR A 149 -11.67 7.11 -1.30
N THR A 150 -12.46 8.15 -1.44
CA THR A 150 -12.11 9.48 -0.95
C THR A 150 -12.92 9.73 0.32
N THR A 151 -12.24 9.81 1.45
CA THR A 151 -12.84 10.26 2.71
C THR A 151 -12.60 11.76 2.81
N TYR A 152 -13.54 12.59 2.38
CA TYR A 152 -13.38 14.03 2.47
C TYR A 152 -14.67 14.70 2.93
N GLY A 153 -14.64 15.23 4.15
CA GLY A 153 -15.71 16.06 4.71
C GLY A 153 -17.05 15.32 4.86
N ASP A 154 -18.13 16.09 4.79
CA ASP A 154 -19.51 15.60 4.99
C ASP A 154 -20.09 14.77 3.82
N LEU A 155 -19.30 14.48 2.80
CA LEU A 155 -19.77 13.77 1.60
C LEU A 155 -19.77 12.25 1.76
N GLY A 156 -19.29 11.73 2.90
CA GLY A 156 -19.14 10.29 3.12
C GLY A 156 -18.09 9.64 2.22
N ASP A 157 -17.91 8.34 2.38
CA ASP A 157 -16.97 7.57 1.57
C ASP A 157 -17.48 7.46 0.12
N GLN A 158 -16.83 8.16 -0.79
CA GLN A 158 -17.11 8.08 -2.23
C GLN A 158 -16.07 7.21 -2.91
N THR A 159 -16.52 6.20 -3.65
CA THR A 159 -15.62 5.45 -4.52
C THR A 159 -15.24 6.28 -5.72
N THR A 160 -13.94 6.39 -5.98
CA THR A 160 -13.43 7.00 -7.21
C THR A 160 -12.99 5.93 -8.22
N LYS A 161 -13.06 6.25 -9.51
CA LYS A 161 -12.63 5.32 -10.54
C LYS A 161 -11.12 5.20 -10.61
N HIS A 162 -10.42 6.29 -10.41
CA HIS A 162 -8.95 6.36 -10.49
C HIS A 162 -8.43 7.63 -9.81
N LEU A 163 -7.18 7.57 -9.39
CA LEU A 163 -6.37 8.71 -9.00
C LEU A 163 -5.22 8.83 -10.01
N THR A 164 -5.07 9.99 -10.61
CA THR A 164 -3.97 10.30 -11.54
C THR A 164 -3.08 11.36 -10.90
N TRP A 165 -1.76 11.18 -11.02
CA TRP A 165 -0.77 12.15 -10.53
C TRP A 165 0.31 12.42 -11.56
N ALA A 166 0.94 13.56 -11.44
CA ALA A 166 2.19 13.89 -12.12
C ALA A 166 3.02 14.76 -11.19
N GLY A 167 4.32 14.58 -11.23
CA GLY A 167 5.26 15.29 -10.38
C GLY A 167 6.61 15.49 -11.06
N VAL A 168 7.35 16.44 -10.55
CA VAL A 168 8.73 16.70 -10.89
C VAL A 168 9.52 16.92 -9.61
N SER A 169 10.66 16.28 -9.49
CA SER A 169 11.60 16.49 -8.39
C SER A 169 12.97 16.86 -8.94
N TRP A 170 13.69 17.66 -8.18
CA TRP A 170 15.04 18.07 -8.49
C TRP A 170 15.98 17.80 -7.31
N SER A 171 17.12 17.22 -7.61
CA SER A 171 18.20 16.97 -6.66
C SER A 171 19.47 17.60 -7.22
N GLY A 172 19.85 18.75 -6.67
CA GLY A 172 21.09 19.44 -6.99
C GLY A 172 22.08 19.37 -5.85
#